data_5d75e3b1fdf65f4c982f3c417ce7cea6
#
_entry.id   5d75e3b1fdf65f4c982f3c417ce7cea6
#
_cell.length_a   1.000
_cell.length_b   1.000
_cell.length_c   1.000
_cell.angle_alpha   90.00
_cell.angle_beta   90.00
_cell.angle_gamma   90.00
#
_symmetry.space_group_name_H-M   'P 1'
#
loop_
_entity.id
_entity.type
_entity.pdbx_description
1 polymer ?
#
loop_
_entity_poly.entity_id
_entity_poly.type
_entity_poly.pdbx_seq_one_letter_code
_entity_poly.pdbx_strand_id
1 'polypeptide(L)'
;MPPDPVPPPVLTRDLPDEAATAILAADIAACLRPGDVIALSGGLRVGKTTFARALVRALAGDPALQVPSPTFTLVQTYATPRLSVSHFDLYRLAGPDELAEIGFADAAEEGAVPVE
;
A
#
# COMPACT_ATOMS: atom_id res chain seq x y z
N MET A 1 -7.28 36.93 5.82
CA MET A 1 -7.93 35.63 5.77
C MET A 1 -7.16 34.71 4.83
N PRO A 2 -6.65 33.63 5.33
CA PRO A 2 -5.91 32.70 4.44
C PRO A 2 -6.83 32.14 3.37
N PRO A 3 -6.33 31.85 2.16
CA PRO A 3 -7.13 31.19 1.15
C PRO A 3 -7.47 29.76 1.58
N ASP A 4 -8.57 29.22 1.08
CA ASP A 4 -8.91 27.84 1.29
C ASP A 4 -7.77 26.93 0.78
N PRO A 5 -7.49 25.80 1.47
CA PRO A 5 -6.46 24.91 1.00
C PRO A 5 -6.82 24.38 -0.39
N VAL A 6 -5.81 24.32 -1.25
CA VAL A 6 -5.97 23.73 -2.57
C VAL A 6 -6.24 22.22 -2.37
N PRO A 7 -7.32 21.68 -2.94
CA PRO A 7 -7.54 20.24 -2.81
C PRO A 7 -6.38 19.45 -3.43
N PRO A 8 -6.06 18.28 -2.88
CA PRO A 8 -4.99 17.46 -3.45
C PRO A 8 -5.32 17.09 -4.90
N PRO A 9 -4.30 16.92 -5.74
CA PRO A 9 -4.53 16.51 -7.11
C PRO A 9 -5.19 15.13 -7.17
N VAL A 10 -6.13 14.97 -8.11
CA VAL A 10 -6.81 13.71 -8.35
C VAL A 10 -6.41 13.22 -9.74
N LEU A 11 -5.95 11.98 -9.81
CA LEU A 11 -5.61 11.32 -11.05
C LEU A 11 -6.57 10.14 -11.25
N THR A 12 -7.20 10.10 -12.42
CA THR A 12 -8.07 8.98 -12.78
C THR A 12 -7.42 8.16 -13.87
N ARG A 13 -7.38 6.86 -13.68
CA ARG A 13 -6.79 5.89 -14.61
C ARG A 13 -7.72 4.70 -14.78
N ASP A 14 -7.90 4.26 -16.03
CA ASP A 14 -8.55 3.00 -16.33
C ASP A 14 -7.49 1.88 -16.28
N LEU A 15 -7.79 0.82 -15.54
CA LEU A 15 -6.91 -0.32 -15.37
C LEU A 15 -7.62 -1.57 -15.87
N PRO A 16 -7.62 -1.81 -17.20
CA PRO A 16 -8.41 -2.89 -17.79
C PRO A 16 -7.90 -4.29 -17.45
N ASP A 17 -6.64 -4.42 -17.04
CA ASP A 17 -6.04 -5.71 -16.72
C ASP A 17 -4.93 -5.55 -15.64
N GLU A 18 -4.38 -6.69 -15.22
CA GLU A 18 -3.32 -6.68 -14.21
C GLU A 18 -2.03 -6.03 -14.73
N ALA A 19 -1.76 -6.09 -16.01
CA ALA A 19 -0.58 -5.43 -16.60
C ALA A 19 -0.67 -3.92 -16.44
N ALA A 20 -1.84 -3.33 -16.68
CA ALA A 20 -2.06 -1.90 -16.47
C ALA A 20 -1.90 -1.52 -14.97
N THR A 21 -2.41 -2.35 -14.08
CA THR A 21 -2.25 -2.17 -12.64
C THR A 21 -0.77 -2.22 -12.25
N ALA A 22 -0.01 -3.15 -12.80
CA ALA A 22 1.42 -3.27 -12.53
C ALA A 22 2.20 -2.03 -12.98
N ILE A 23 1.85 -1.44 -14.12
CA ILE A 23 2.49 -0.22 -14.61
C ILE A 23 2.23 0.94 -13.66
N LEU A 24 0.98 1.14 -13.24
CA LEU A 24 0.64 2.20 -12.30
C LEU A 24 1.35 1.98 -10.95
N ALA A 25 1.36 0.76 -10.45
CA ALA A 25 2.03 0.42 -9.21
C ALA A 25 3.54 0.71 -9.28
N ALA A 26 4.17 0.40 -10.40
CA ALA A 26 5.59 0.69 -10.60
C ALA A 26 5.87 2.19 -10.61
N ASP A 27 5.02 2.97 -11.23
CA ASP A 27 5.15 4.44 -11.26
C ASP A 27 5.02 5.02 -9.84
N ILE A 28 4.07 4.55 -9.07
CA ILE A 28 3.88 4.97 -7.67
C ILE A 28 5.06 4.51 -6.81
N ALA A 29 5.50 3.27 -6.98
CA ALA A 29 6.64 2.72 -6.24
C ALA A 29 7.91 3.56 -6.41
N ALA A 30 8.14 4.10 -7.61
CA ALA A 30 9.29 4.94 -7.88
C ALA A 30 9.29 6.25 -7.08
N CYS A 31 8.12 6.69 -6.63
CA CYS A 31 7.94 7.93 -5.86
C CYS A 31 7.89 7.71 -4.35
N LEU A 32 7.77 6.47 -3.89
CA LEU A 32 7.59 6.20 -2.46
C LEU A 32 8.87 6.45 -1.65
N ARG A 33 8.66 6.96 -0.44
CA ARG A 33 9.70 7.22 0.55
C ARG A 33 9.30 6.63 1.89
N PRO A 34 10.25 6.37 2.79
CA PRO A 34 9.91 6.03 4.17
C PRO A 34 8.98 7.08 4.78
N GLY A 35 7.92 6.65 5.43
CA GLY A 35 6.90 7.53 5.98
C GLY A 35 5.63 7.61 5.13
N ASP A 36 5.66 7.15 3.89
CA ASP A 36 4.49 7.20 3.03
C ASP A 36 3.49 6.10 3.36
N VAL A 37 2.22 6.47 3.40
CA VAL A 37 1.10 5.55 3.60
C VAL A 37 0.21 5.61 2.37
N ILE A 38 -0.07 4.44 1.79
CA ILE A 38 -0.94 4.32 0.63
C ILE A 38 -2.25 3.66 1.07
N ALA A 39 -3.29 4.45 1.28
CA ALA A 39 -4.59 3.94 1.67
C ALA A 39 -5.36 3.45 0.44
N LEU A 40 -5.71 2.17 0.43
CA LEU A 40 -6.45 1.52 -0.64
C LEU A 40 -7.89 1.31 -0.20
N SER A 41 -8.83 1.88 -0.92
CA SER A 41 -10.24 1.78 -0.58
C SER A 41 -11.06 1.27 -1.78
N GLY A 42 -12.23 0.73 -1.47
CA GLY A 42 -13.12 0.16 -2.47
C GLY A 42 -13.81 -1.08 -1.95
N GLY A 43 -14.77 -1.59 -2.70
CA GLY A 43 -15.46 -2.82 -2.36
C GLY A 43 -14.58 -4.06 -2.52
N LEU A 44 -15.11 -5.20 -2.12
CA LEU A 44 -14.44 -6.48 -2.35
C LEU A 44 -14.24 -6.70 -3.84
N ARG A 45 -13.11 -7.29 -4.21
CA ARG A 45 -12.77 -7.67 -5.59
C ARG A 45 -12.57 -6.50 -6.56
N VAL A 46 -12.35 -5.29 -6.07
CA VAL A 46 -12.04 -4.14 -6.95
C VAL A 46 -10.54 -4.00 -7.26
N GLY A 47 -9.72 -4.94 -6.81
CA GLY A 47 -8.31 -4.98 -7.17
C GLY A 47 -7.36 -4.36 -6.15
N LYS A 48 -7.80 -4.10 -4.92
CA LYS A 48 -6.92 -3.54 -3.88
C LYS A 48 -5.72 -4.43 -3.59
N THR A 49 -5.97 -5.72 -3.38
CA THR A 49 -4.91 -6.70 -3.12
C THR A 49 -4.01 -6.88 -4.34
N THR A 50 -4.58 -6.87 -5.55
CA THR A 50 -3.81 -6.93 -6.79
C THR A 50 -2.88 -5.75 -6.91
N PHE A 51 -3.35 -4.54 -6.59
CA PHE A 51 -2.52 -3.34 -6.61
C PHE A 51 -1.43 -3.40 -5.54
N ALA A 52 -1.77 -3.75 -4.30
CA ALA A 52 -0.79 -3.86 -3.22
C ALA A 52 0.30 -4.87 -3.55
N ARG A 53 -0.07 -6.01 -4.12
CA ARG A 53 0.87 -7.04 -4.57
C ARG A 53 1.80 -6.50 -5.65
N ALA A 54 1.25 -5.80 -6.65
CA ALA A 54 2.05 -5.20 -7.72
C ALA A 54 3.03 -4.17 -7.16
N LEU A 55 2.59 -3.38 -6.19
CA LEU A 55 3.43 -2.37 -5.54
C LEU A 55 4.63 -3.01 -4.82
N VAL A 56 4.38 -4.05 -4.04
CA VAL A 56 5.44 -4.78 -3.33
C VAL A 56 6.43 -5.39 -4.32
N ARG A 57 5.93 -6.02 -5.37
CA ARG A 57 6.78 -6.62 -6.41
C ARG A 57 7.64 -5.58 -7.13
N ALA A 58 7.07 -4.41 -7.41
CA ALA A 58 7.82 -3.32 -8.05
C ALA A 58 8.94 -2.81 -7.13
N LEU A 59 8.67 -2.63 -5.84
CA LEU A 59 9.66 -2.20 -4.88
C LEU A 59 10.76 -3.25 -4.67
N ALA A 60 10.39 -4.53 -4.69
CA ALA A 60 11.33 -5.63 -4.55
C ALA A 60 12.16 -5.87 -5.81
N GLY A 61 11.70 -5.36 -6.96
CA GLY A 61 12.34 -5.66 -8.25
C GLY A 61 12.19 -7.11 -8.66
N ASP A 62 11.16 -7.79 -8.17
CA ASP A 62 10.91 -9.21 -8.43
C ASP A 62 9.43 -9.43 -8.75
N PRO A 63 9.08 -9.56 -10.05
CA PRO A 63 7.69 -9.76 -10.47
C PRO A 63 7.12 -11.13 -10.06
N ALA A 64 7.96 -12.05 -9.65
CA ALA A 64 7.54 -13.40 -9.23
C ALA A 64 7.45 -13.55 -7.71
N LEU A 65 7.72 -12.48 -6.95
CA LEU A 65 7.67 -12.54 -5.49
C LEU A 65 6.28 -12.95 -5.00
N GLN A 66 6.25 -13.91 -4.08
CA GLN A 66 5.00 -14.32 -3.46
C GLN A 66 4.53 -13.27 -2.48
N VAL A 67 3.37 -12.67 -2.75
CA VAL A 67 2.77 -11.64 -1.91
C VAL A 67 1.36 -12.08 -1.53
N PRO A 68 1.21 -12.92 -0.51
CA PRO A 68 -0.11 -13.35 -0.06
C PRO A 68 -0.86 -12.18 0.60
N SER A 69 -2.19 -12.24 0.56
CA SER A 69 -3.00 -11.31 1.32
C SER A 69 -2.74 -11.51 2.82
N PRO A 70 -2.56 -10.44 3.61
CA PRO A 70 -2.31 -10.56 5.05
C PRO A 70 -3.59 -10.85 5.85
N THR A 71 -4.40 -11.80 5.38
CA THR A 71 -5.74 -12.07 5.93
C THR A 71 -5.71 -12.55 7.37
N PHE A 72 -4.72 -13.36 7.72
CA PHE A 72 -4.60 -13.94 9.07
C PHE A 72 -3.64 -13.19 9.96
N THR A 73 -2.64 -12.56 9.39
CA THR A 73 -1.56 -11.89 10.13
C THR A 73 -1.79 -10.40 10.32
N LEU A 74 -2.77 -9.83 9.62
CA LEU A 74 -3.08 -8.39 9.56
C LEU A 74 -1.95 -7.55 8.95
N VAL A 75 -0.72 -8.02 8.94
CA VAL A 75 0.43 -7.34 8.36
C VAL A 75 1.43 -8.34 7.78
N GLN A 76 1.98 -8.01 6.61
CA GLN A 76 3.10 -8.71 6.02
C GLN A 76 4.18 -7.68 5.69
N THR A 77 5.40 -7.91 6.17
CA THR A 77 6.52 -7.00 5.97
C THR A 77 7.52 -7.58 4.96
N TYR A 78 7.97 -6.74 4.04
CA TYR A 78 8.91 -7.11 3.00
C TYR A 78 10.11 -6.16 3.05
N ALA A 79 11.31 -6.72 3.13
CA ALA A 79 12.54 -5.96 2.96
C ALA A 79 12.80 -5.81 1.47
N THR A 80 12.92 -4.59 0.97
CA THR A 80 13.26 -4.33 -0.42
C THR A 80 14.54 -3.50 -0.49
N PRO A 81 15.22 -3.46 -1.66
CA PRO A 81 16.52 -2.79 -1.74
C PRO A 81 16.52 -1.34 -1.29
N ARG A 82 15.42 -0.63 -1.48
CA ARG A 82 15.37 0.81 -1.22
C ARG A 82 14.70 1.16 0.12
N LEU A 83 13.70 0.38 0.53
CA LEU A 83 12.95 0.64 1.77
C LEU A 83 12.21 -0.61 2.22
N SER A 84 11.74 -0.61 3.46
CA SER A 84 10.84 -1.66 3.96
C SER A 84 9.41 -1.36 3.54
N VAL A 85 8.64 -2.40 3.26
CA VAL A 85 7.22 -2.30 2.91
C VAL A 85 6.42 -3.15 3.86
N SER A 86 5.44 -2.56 4.52
CA SER A 86 4.53 -3.29 5.41
C SER A 86 3.10 -3.18 4.86
N HIS A 87 2.59 -4.30 4.38
CA HIS A 87 1.25 -4.41 3.82
C HIS A 87 0.26 -4.77 4.91
N PHE A 88 -0.66 -3.86 5.23
CA PHE A 88 -1.68 -4.04 6.25
C PHE A 88 -3.04 -4.32 5.63
N ASP A 89 -3.77 -5.25 6.23
CA ASP A 89 -5.19 -5.47 5.94
C ASP A 89 -5.96 -5.20 7.23
N LEU A 90 -6.73 -4.13 7.23
CA LEU A 90 -7.45 -3.67 8.42
C LEU A 90 -8.86 -4.24 8.53
N TYR A 91 -9.26 -5.10 7.63
CA TYR A 91 -10.62 -5.63 7.58
C TYR A 91 -11.08 -6.27 8.89
N ARG A 92 -10.15 -6.91 9.63
CA ARG A 92 -10.45 -7.62 10.87
C ARG A 92 -10.10 -6.86 12.14
N LEU A 93 -9.70 -5.60 12.03
CA LEU A 93 -9.39 -4.82 13.21
C LEU A 93 -10.65 -4.50 14.00
N ALA A 94 -10.59 -4.73 15.31
CA ALA A 94 -11.67 -4.39 16.22
C ALA A 94 -11.68 -2.89 16.56
N GLY A 95 -10.54 -2.20 16.44
CA GLY A 95 -10.47 -0.78 16.72
C GLY A 95 -9.06 -0.21 16.63
N PRO A 96 -8.89 1.11 16.86
CA PRO A 96 -7.61 1.79 16.75
C PRO A 96 -6.51 1.24 17.68
N ASP A 97 -6.88 0.69 18.81
CA ASP A 97 -5.92 0.12 19.76
C ASP A 97 -5.19 -1.08 19.17
N GLU A 98 -5.88 -1.92 18.40
CA GLU A 98 -5.23 -3.03 17.70
C GLU A 98 -4.25 -2.56 16.64
N LEU A 99 -4.52 -1.42 15.99
CA LEU A 99 -3.62 -0.85 15.02
C LEU A 99 -2.26 -0.52 15.65
N ALA A 100 -2.28 0.04 16.86
CA ALA A 100 -1.06 0.30 17.61
C ALA A 100 -0.33 -0.99 17.98
N GLU A 101 -1.06 -2.03 18.38
CA GLU A 101 -0.50 -3.33 18.77
C GLU A 101 0.23 -4.03 17.63
N ILE A 102 -0.22 -3.86 16.39
CA ILE A 102 0.43 -4.48 15.22
C ILE A 102 1.57 -3.65 14.65
N GLY A 103 1.95 -2.56 15.33
CA GLY A 103 3.15 -1.79 14.98
C GLY A 103 2.99 -0.86 13.78
N PHE A 104 1.79 -0.35 13.53
CA PHE A 104 1.54 0.50 12.36
C PHE A 104 2.41 1.76 12.34
N ALA A 105 2.52 2.46 13.46
CA ALA A 105 3.28 3.70 13.52
C ALA A 105 4.77 3.47 13.24
N ASP A 106 5.35 2.42 13.81
CA ASP A 106 6.75 2.07 13.57
C ASP A 106 6.99 1.67 12.12
N ALA A 107 6.08 0.88 11.54
CA ALA A 107 6.17 0.48 10.15
C ALA A 107 6.10 1.69 9.21
N ALA A 108 5.23 2.65 9.51
CA ALA A 108 5.10 3.87 8.72
C ALA A 108 6.35 4.75 8.80
N GLU A 109 7.03 4.80 9.95
CA GLU A 109 8.28 5.54 10.08
C GLU A 109 9.42 4.90 9.31
N GLU A 110 9.50 3.57 9.31
CA GLU A 110 10.63 2.83 8.74
C GLU A 110 10.51 2.63 7.23
N GLY A 111 9.31 2.66 6.67
CA GLY A 111 9.14 2.34 5.26
C GLY A 111 7.84 2.85 4.70
N ALA A 112 7.40 2.26 3.59
CA ALA A 112 6.12 2.55 2.96
C ALA A 112 5.08 1.53 3.42
N VAL A 113 3.83 1.98 3.53
CA VAL A 113 2.75 1.16 4.09
C VAL A 113 1.52 1.21 3.18
N PRO A 114 1.33 0.21 2.29
CA PRO A 114 0.03 0.00 1.66
C PRO A 114 -0.96 -0.58 2.67
N VAL A 115 -2.14 0.02 2.73
CA VAL A 115 -3.19 -0.34 3.70
C VAL A 115 -4.49 -0.63 2.94
N GLU A 116 -5.01 -1.82 3.12
CA GLU A 116 -6.33 -2.20 2.60
C GLU A 116 -7.44 -2.02 3.61
#